data_2fed13fa38c761a05655cacf2d75309f
#
_entry.id   2fed13fa38c761a05655cacf2d75309f
#
_cell.length_a   1.000
_cell.length_b   1.000
_cell.length_c   1.000
_cell.angle_alpha   90.00
_cell.angle_beta   90.00
_cell.angle_gamma   90.00
#
_symmetry.space_group_name_H-M   'P 1'
#
loop_
_entity.id
_entity.type
_entity.pdbx_description
1 polymer ?
#
loop_
_entity_poly.entity_id
_entity_poly.type
_entity_poly.pdbx_seq_one_letter_code
_entity_poly.pdbx_strand_id
1 'polypeptide(L)'
;MTHEDPLTTLALAAGRGDRAALDQFIRATERDVWRTVAFLADPGNADDLTQETYLRVIGALPRFAGRSSARTWLLSIARRVVVDQIRRNQARPRTTSQVDLEGLLDKPHSVARFEDVIEVR
;
A
#
# COMPACT_ATOMS: atom_id res chain seq x y z
N MET A 1 -12.99 0.97 -25.75
CA MET A 1 -11.79 1.34 -25.62
C MET A 1 -11.33 1.51 -24.26
N THR A 2 -10.26 1.09 -24.01
CA THR A 2 -9.79 1.11 -22.75
C THR A 2 -9.07 2.32 -22.47
N HIS A 3 -9.26 2.88 -21.39
CA HIS A 3 -8.52 3.95 -20.98
C HIS A 3 -7.66 3.50 -19.91
N GLU A 4 -6.46 3.16 -20.18
CA GLU A 4 -5.53 2.87 -19.14
C GLU A 4 -4.90 4.16 -18.73
N ASP A 5 -4.90 4.42 -17.45
CA ASP A 5 -4.18 5.59 -16.97
C ASP A 5 -2.69 5.32 -17.02
N PRO A 6 -1.87 6.36 -16.93
CA PRO A 6 -0.42 6.20 -17.07
C PRO A 6 0.19 5.27 -16.04
N LEU A 7 -0.33 5.25 -14.80
CA LEU A 7 0.22 4.36 -13.79
C LEU A 7 -0.07 2.92 -14.13
N THR A 8 -1.27 2.63 -14.64
CA THR A 8 -1.60 1.26 -15.01
C THR A 8 -0.74 0.79 -16.17
N THR A 9 -0.49 1.67 -17.13
CA THR A 9 0.40 1.34 -18.24
C THR A 9 1.80 1.01 -17.72
N LEU A 10 2.31 1.82 -16.81
CA LEU A 10 3.63 1.56 -16.23
C LEU A 10 3.66 0.25 -15.46
N ALA A 11 2.62 -0.03 -14.70
CA ALA A 11 2.57 -1.25 -13.91
C ALA A 11 2.56 -2.49 -14.81
N LEU A 12 1.80 -2.44 -15.88
CA LEU A 12 1.75 -3.58 -16.81
C LEU A 12 3.09 -3.79 -17.48
N ALA A 13 3.74 -2.71 -17.88
CA ALA A 13 5.07 -2.81 -18.50
C ALA A 13 6.09 -3.35 -17.50
N ALA A 14 6.04 -2.86 -16.27
CA ALA A 14 6.95 -3.34 -15.23
C ALA A 14 6.76 -4.82 -14.97
N GLY A 15 5.51 -5.28 -15.01
CA GLY A 15 5.22 -6.70 -14.81
C GLY A 15 5.77 -7.58 -15.92
N ARG A 16 6.01 -7.00 -17.08
CA ARG A 16 6.62 -7.73 -18.19
C ARG A 16 8.14 -7.65 -18.18
N GLY A 17 8.70 -7.01 -17.17
CA GLY A 17 10.15 -6.94 -17.04
C GLY A 17 10.79 -5.62 -17.42
N ASP A 18 10.00 -4.60 -17.72
CA ASP A 18 10.54 -3.29 -18.09
C ASP A 18 11.00 -2.56 -16.85
N ARG A 19 12.30 -2.52 -16.62
CA ARG A 19 12.85 -1.94 -15.40
C ARG A 19 12.70 -0.43 -15.35
N ALA A 20 12.75 0.22 -16.49
CA ALA A 20 12.54 1.67 -16.53
C ALA A 20 11.12 2.01 -16.12
N ALA A 21 10.16 1.20 -16.57
CA ALA A 21 8.76 1.39 -16.19
C ALA A 21 8.58 1.17 -14.68
N LEU A 22 9.25 0.18 -14.14
CA LEU A 22 9.19 -0.08 -12.71
C LEU A 22 9.71 1.11 -11.92
N ASP A 23 10.84 1.65 -12.31
CA ASP A 23 11.40 2.80 -11.63
C ASP A 23 10.46 3.98 -11.67
N GLN A 24 9.87 4.24 -12.82
CA GLN A 24 8.92 5.33 -12.97
C GLN A 24 7.66 5.10 -12.15
N PHE A 25 7.19 3.86 -12.10
CA PHE A 25 6.01 3.53 -11.31
C PHE A 25 6.26 3.82 -9.84
N ILE A 26 7.41 3.38 -9.32
CA ILE A 26 7.74 3.60 -7.92
C ILE A 26 7.83 5.09 -7.64
N ARG A 27 8.55 5.84 -8.46
CA ARG A 27 8.72 7.27 -8.23
C ARG A 27 7.40 8.02 -8.25
N ALA A 28 6.50 7.59 -9.11
CA ALA A 28 5.22 8.27 -9.26
C ALA A 28 4.27 7.98 -8.10
N THR A 29 4.51 6.91 -7.34
CA THR A 29 3.54 6.47 -6.35
C THR A 29 4.06 6.49 -4.92
N GLU A 30 5.38 6.62 -4.70
CA GLU A 30 5.90 6.38 -3.36
C GLU A 30 5.38 7.38 -2.34
N ARG A 31 5.09 8.61 -2.74
CA ARG A 31 4.53 9.57 -1.79
C ARG A 31 3.13 9.15 -1.35
N ASP A 32 2.32 8.67 -2.27
CA ASP A 32 0.98 8.22 -1.94
C ASP A 32 1.01 7.00 -1.03
N VAL A 33 1.92 6.08 -1.29
CA VAL A 33 2.05 4.91 -0.43
C VAL A 33 2.47 5.34 0.97
N TRP A 34 3.47 6.22 1.05
CA TRP A 34 3.95 6.68 2.34
C TRP A 34 2.83 7.34 3.15
N ARG A 35 2.08 8.21 2.50
CA ARG A 35 0.97 8.89 3.18
C ARG A 35 -0.08 7.92 3.66
N THR A 36 -0.37 6.92 2.86
CA THR A 36 -1.38 5.94 3.21
C THR A 36 -0.96 5.13 4.42
N VAL A 37 0.27 4.62 4.43
CA VAL A 37 0.72 3.81 5.55
C VAL A 37 0.92 4.66 6.80
N ALA A 38 1.36 5.92 6.63
CA ALA A 38 1.51 6.81 7.77
C ALA A 38 0.17 7.11 8.41
N PHE A 39 -0.86 7.25 7.58
CA PHE A 39 -2.19 7.50 8.07
C PHE A 39 -2.77 6.28 8.77
N LEU A 40 -2.61 5.10 8.19
CA LEU A 40 -3.21 3.88 8.72
C LEU A 40 -2.46 3.33 9.93
N ALA A 41 -1.16 3.51 9.97
CA ALA A 41 -0.34 3.04 11.09
C ALA A 41 0.14 4.22 11.90
N ASP A 42 1.31 4.73 11.54
CA ASP A 42 1.82 5.97 12.13
C ASP A 42 3.05 6.40 11.35
N PRO A 43 3.41 7.69 11.41
CA PRO A 43 4.55 8.19 10.64
C PRO A 43 5.89 7.55 11.04
N GLY A 44 6.00 7.10 12.27
CA GLY A 44 7.25 6.52 12.73
C GLY A 44 7.60 5.22 12.04
N ASN A 45 6.59 4.49 11.56
CA ASN A 45 6.80 3.22 10.86
C ASN A 45 6.61 3.35 9.36
N ALA A 46 6.30 4.54 8.87
CA ALA A 46 5.90 4.69 7.48
C ALA A 46 6.99 4.30 6.49
N ASP A 47 8.25 4.61 6.81
CA ASP A 47 9.33 4.27 5.88
C ASP A 47 9.45 2.76 5.72
N ASP A 48 9.45 2.04 6.82
CA ASP A 48 9.56 0.59 6.77
C ASP A 48 8.36 -0.04 6.08
N LEU A 49 7.17 0.48 6.36
CA LEU A 49 5.97 -0.07 5.75
C LEU A 49 5.91 0.24 4.25
N THR A 50 6.41 1.40 3.85
CA THR A 50 6.50 1.72 2.44
C THR A 50 7.45 0.76 1.72
N GLN A 51 8.60 0.51 2.33
CA GLN A 51 9.56 -0.42 1.73
C GLN A 51 8.97 -1.82 1.62
N GLU A 52 8.31 -2.28 2.66
CA GLU A 52 7.67 -3.59 2.61
C GLU A 52 6.60 -3.64 1.53
N THR A 53 5.85 -2.55 1.37
CA THR A 53 4.84 -2.48 0.33
C THR A 53 5.45 -2.72 -1.04
N TYR A 54 6.56 -2.03 -1.34
CA TYR A 54 7.16 -2.19 -2.66
C TYR A 54 7.82 -3.54 -2.85
N LEU A 55 8.32 -4.15 -1.79
CA LEU A 55 8.81 -5.52 -1.92
C LEU A 55 7.69 -6.45 -2.38
N ARG A 56 6.49 -6.30 -1.81
CA ARG A 56 5.36 -7.11 -2.23
C ARG A 56 4.89 -6.75 -3.64
N VAL A 57 4.89 -5.46 -3.95
CA VAL A 57 4.50 -5.00 -5.28
C VAL A 57 5.39 -5.60 -6.35
N ILE A 58 6.69 -5.55 -6.14
CA ILE A 58 7.63 -6.07 -7.13
C ILE A 58 7.39 -7.56 -7.35
N GLY A 59 7.14 -8.30 -6.28
CA GLY A 59 6.87 -9.72 -6.42
C GLY A 59 5.53 -10.03 -7.08
N ALA A 60 4.56 -9.11 -6.97
CA ALA A 60 3.23 -9.36 -7.50
C ALA A 60 2.99 -8.77 -8.89
N LEU A 61 3.83 -7.82 -9.32
CA LEU A 61 3.63 -7.16 -10.60
C LEU A 61 3.49 -8.11 -11.78
N PRO A 62 4.25 -9.21 -11.85
CA PRO A 62 4.08 -10.11 -13.01
C PRO A 62 2.67 -10.68 -13.13
N ARG A 63 1.91 -10.70 -12.04
CA ARG A 63 0.55 -11.22 -12.08
C ARG A 63 -0.51 -10.13 -12.15
N PHE A 64 -0.10 -8.87 -12.12
CA PHE A 64 -1.06 -7.78 -12.22
C PHE A 64 -1.64 -7.77 -13.61
N ALA A 65 -2.95 -7.86 -13.71
CA ALA A 65 -3.63 -7.99 -14.99
C ALA A 65 -4.39 -6.74 -15.44
N GLY A 66 -4.31 -5.67 -14.66
CA GLY A 66 -5.01 -4.45 -15.04
C GLY A 66 -6.50 -4.47 -14.84
N ARG A 67 -7.01 -5.38 -14.02
CA ARG A 67 -8.45 -5.45 -13.77
C ARG A 67 -8.95 -4.29 -12.96
N SER A 68 -8.08 -3.69 -12.17
CA SER A 68 -8.36 -2.44 -11.51
C SER A 68 -7.27 -1.48 -11.90
N SER A 69 -7.42 -0.20 -11.53
CA SER A 69 -6.33 0.72 -11.76
C SER A 69 -5.13 0.30 -10.92
N ALA A 70 -3.94 0.62 -11.41
CA ALA A 70 -2.74 0.28 -10.68
C ALA A 70 -2.71 0.96 -9.31
N ARG A 71 -3.22 2.19 -9.23
CA ARG A 71 -3.25 2.89 -7.94
C ARG A 71 -4.10 2.15 -6.91
N THR A 72 -5.30 1.72 -7.31
CA THR A 72 -6.17 0.98 -6.40
C THR A 72 -5.51 -0.33 -5.97
N TRP A 73 -4.93 -1.03 -6.94
CA TRP A 73 -4.24 -2.28 -6.65
C TRP A 73 -3.08 -2.06 -5.69
N LEU A 74 -2.26 -1.03 -5.96
CA LEU A 74 -1.11 -0.71 -5.14
C LEU A 74 -1.50 -0.37 -3.70
N LEU A 75 -2.51 0.48 -3.55
CA LEU A 75 -2.91 0.90 -2.21
C LEU A 75 -3.58 -0.23 -1.44
N SER A 76 -4.18 -1.18 -2.13
CA SER A 76 -4.70 -2.35 -1.43
C SER A 76 -3.56 -3.20 -0.87
N ILE A 77 -2.43 -3.26 -1.56
CA ILE A 77 -1.25 -3.95 -1.04
C ILE A 77 -0.70 -3.20 0.18
N ALA A 78 -0.64 -1.87 0.09
CA ALA A 78 -0.17 -1.07 1.21
C ALA A 78 -1.03 -1.28 2.45
N ARG A 79 -2.35 -1.32 2.25
CA ARG A 79 -3.25 -1.57 3.36
C ARG A 79 -3.01 -2.94 3.98
N ARG A 80 -2.78 -3.95 3.15
CA ARG A 80 -2.54 -5.29 3.65
C ARG A 80 -1.22 -5.34 4.44
N VAL A 81 -0.22 -4.60 3.99
CA VAL A 81 1.04 -4.53 4.72
C VAL A 81 0.80 -4.00 6.13
N VAL A 82 0.00 -2.94 6.25
CA VAL A 82 -0.31 -2.37 7.55
C VAL A 82 -1.06 -3.38 8.43
N VAL A 83 -2.06 -4.04 7.87
CA VAL A 83 -2.84 -5.03 8.61
C VAL A 83 -1.94 -6.16 9.10
N ASP A 84 -1.05 -6.64 8.24
CA ASP A 84 -0.16 -7.72 8.63
C ASP A 84 0.80 -7.28 9.73
N GLN A 85 1.26 -6.04 9.67
CA GLN A 85 2.13 -5.51 10.71
C GLN A 85 1.41 -5.44 12.05
N ILE A 86 0.17 -4.96 12.04
CA ILE A 86 -0.61 -4.86 13.26
C ILE A 86 -0.84 -6.25 13.84
N ARG A 87 -1.15 -7.21 13.00
CA ARG A 87 -1.37 -8.59 13.46
C ARG A 87 -0.11 -9.19 14.06
N ARG A 88 1.04 -8.93 13.44
CA ARG A 88 2.31 -9.42 13.99
C ARG A 88 2.57 -8.83 15.36
N ASN A 89 2.31 -7.54 15.51
CA ASN A 89 2.52 -6.88 16.80
C ASN A 89 1.58 -7.41 17.86
N GLN A 90 0.36 -7.74 17.50
CA GLN A 90 -0.58 -8.31 18.45
C GLN A 90 -0.21 -9.71 18.87
N ALA A 91 0.46 -10.46 18.00
CA ALA A 91 0.85 -11.80 18.32
C ALA A 91 1.99 -11.84 19.34
N ARG A 92 2.73 -10.73 19.51
CA ARG A 92 3.77 -10.68 20.49
C ARG A 92 3.19 -10.44 21.86
N PRO A 93 3.71 -11.09 22.87
CA PRO A 93 3.30 -10.77 24.23
C PRO A 93 3.77 -9.38 24.58
N ARG A 94 2.90 -8.38 24.64
CA ARG A 94 3.31 -7.09 24.88
C ARG A 94 2.36 -6.33 25.54
N THR A 95 2.16 -5.49 25.74
CA THR A 95 2.53 -4.50 26.44
C THR A 95 1.66 -3.31 26.10
N THR A 96 2.03 -2.16 26.39
CA THR A 96 1.25 -1.00 26.16
C THR A 96 1.00 -0.72 24.69
N SER A 97 1.96 -1.05 23.86
CA SER A 97 1.73 -0.75 22.45
C SER A 97 0.68 -1.65 21.85
N GLN A 98 0.46 -2.82 22.45
CA GLN A 98 -0.61 -3.68 21.97
C GLN A 98 -1.97 -3.04 22.19
N VAL A 99 -2.14 -2.36 23.31
CA VAL A 99 -3.39 -1.68 23.60
C VAL A 99 -3.64 -0.60 22.56
N ASP A 100 -2.60 0.14 22.20
CA ASP A 100 -2.73 1.17 21.19
C ASP A 100 -3.12 0.60 19.85
N LEU A 101 -2.56 -0.54 19.49
CA LEU A 101 -2.89 -1.18 18.23
C LEU A 101 -4.33 -1.68 18.20
N GLU A 102 -4.81 -2.19 19.32
CA GLU A 102 -6.19 -2.59 19.40
C GLU A 102 -7.12 -1.42 19.22
N GLY A 103 -6.76 -0.29 19.80
CA GLY A 103 -7.54 0.90 19.60
C GLY A 103 -7.58 1.33 18.15
N LEU A 104 -6.47 1.18 17.47
CA LEU A 104 -6.41 1.52 16.06
C LEU A 104 -7.31 0.59 15.23
N LEU A 105 -7.29 -0.69 15.52
CA LEU A 105 -8.11 -1.64 14.80
C LEU A 105 -9.60 -1.41 15.03
N ASP A 106 -9.94 -0.90 16.19
CA ASP A 106 -11.32 -0.68 16.54
C ASP A 106 -11.89 0.62 16.02
N LYS A 107 -11.10 1.40 15.34
CA LYS A 107 -11.58 2.69 14.84
C LYS A 107 -12.09 2.56 13.43
N PRO A 108 -13.40 2.45 13.26
CA PRO A 108 -13.95 2.26 11.92
C PRO A 108 -13.61 3.42 10.98
N HIS A 109 -13.48 4.61 11.52
CA HIS A 109 -13.20 5.76 10.66
C HIS A 109 -11.83 5.69 10.01
N SER A 110 -10.93 4.90 10.56
CA SER A 110 -9.63 4.72 9.91
C SER A 110 -9.78 4.02 8.57
N VAL A 111 -10.67 3.03 8.50
CA VAL A 111 -10.91 2.32 7.26
C VAL A 111 -11.62 3.23 6.27
N ALA A 112 -12.58 4.00 6.74
CA ALA A 112 -13.29 4.91 5.86
C ALA A 112 -12.34 5.93 5.27
N ARG A 113 -11.39 6.41 6.06
CA ARG A 113 -10.44 7.37 5.55
C ARG A 113 -9.46 6.77 4.58
N PHE A 114 -9.19 5.48 4.70
CA PHE A 114 -8.37 4.80 3.69
C PHE A 114 -9.06 4.90 2.33
N GLU A 115 -10.35 4.69 2.30
CA GLU A 115 -11.09 4.81 1.06
C GLU A 115 -11.10 6.24 0.56
N ASP A 116 -11.21 7.20 1.46
CA ASP A 116 -11.13 8.60 1.07
C ASP A 116 -9.79 8.92 0.43
N VAL A 117 -8.72 8.37 0.96
CA VAL A 117 -7.40 8.60 0.38
C VAL A 117 -7.35 8.09 -1.05
N ILE A 118 -7.95 6.94 -1.31
CA ILE A 118 -7.98 6.39 -2.65
C ILE A 118 -8.82 7.26 -3.57
N GLU A 119 -9.97 7.71 -3.10
CA GLU A 119 -10.88 8.45 -3.94
C GLU A 119 -10.41 9.84 -4.25
N VAL A 120 -9.72 10.45 -3.35
CA VAL A 120 -9.22 11.80 -3.56
C VAL A 120 -8.22 11.83 -4.70
N ARG A 121 -7.63 10.73 -5.01
CA ARG A 121 -6.71 10.69 -6.11
C ARG A 121 -7.41 10.66 -7.41
#